data_72f57d0b549f8bb532edd8074a552fa3
#
_entry.id   72f57d0b549f8bb532edd8074a552fa3
#
_cell.length_a   1.000
_cell.length_b   1.000
_cell.length_c   1.000
_cell.angle_alpha   90.00
_cell.angle_beta   90.00
_cell.angle_gamma   90.00
#
_symmetry.space_group_name_H-M   'P 1'
#
loop_
_entity.id
_entity.type
_entity.pdbx_description
1 polymer ?
#
loop_
_entity_poly.entity_id
_entity_poly.type
_entity_poly.pdbx_seq_one_letter_code
_entity_poly.pdbx_strand_id
1 'polypeptide(L)'
;MNIFADFTARITKAVEALDLKDNDGVSPDLSRIAVEPPRDASHGDLATNAAMVLAKPTGQNPRALAERLAQALRGDKDVAAAEVAGPGFVNLRLRDGFWQAHLTALLGEGRNYGRSTVGAGRKTNVEYVSANPTGPMHVGHCRGAVVGDALANLMAFAGYDVTKEYVINDAGSQIDVLGRSVVLRYREALGEDIGEIPAGLYPGDYLVPVGQALAREFGRSLLEMPDDEALAIVKDRTIDAMMAMIREDLAMLNVHHDVFFSERTLHADNAKKIRSAISDLTLKGHIYKGKLPPPKGEKPDDWEDREQTLFRSTAVGDDMDRALVKSDGSFTYFAADVAYLKDKVDRGFVDLIYVLGADHGGYVKRLEALARAIAGDKVKLTVLLCQLVKLFREGEPVRMGKRTGNFVTLREVIEEVGRDAVRFMMLYRKNDAPLDFDFAKVTEQSKDNPVFYVQYASARCHSVFRQASEQLGEANFDRNSLASAVTSLTDEGEIGLIRKLAEYPRLIESAALALEPHRLAFYLYDLASSFHGHWNRGTDNPDLRFVKVNDRQLTHARLGLVQAVSDVLTSGLTLIGAAAPTEMR
;
A
#
# COMPACT_ATOMS: atom_id res chain seq x y z
N MET A 1 -3.46 18.91 -9.66
CA MET A 1 -3.43 19.04 -11.16
C MET A 1 -2.36 18.12 -11.73
N ASN A 2 -2.72 17.16 -12.61
CA ASN A 2 -1.79 16.24 -13.29
C ASN A 2 -1.44 16.81 -14.68
N ILE A 3 -0.22 17.34 -14.84
CA ILE A 3 0.22 17.97 -16.11
C ILE A 3 0.27 16.97 -17.26
N PHE A 4 0.57 15.70 -16.98
CA PHE A 4 0.64 14.67 -18.01
C PHE A 4 -0.76 14.36 -18.58
N ALA A 5 -1.77 14.30 -17.72
CA ALA A 5 -3.17 14.15 -18.15
C ALA A 5 -3.66 15.38 -18.92
N ASP A 6 -3.32 16.59 -18.47
CA ASP A 6 -3.65 17.83 -19.17
C ASP A 6 -3.05 17.87 -20.57
N PHE A 7 -1.73 17.59 -20.70
CA PHE A 7 -1.08 17.54 -22.01
C PHE A 7 -1.56 16.37 -22.86
N THR A 8 -1.93 15.23 -22.29
CA THR A 8 -2.58 14.15 -23.04
C THR A 8 -3.87 14.66 -23.70
N ALA A 9 -4.71 15.38 -22.96
CA ALA A 9 -5.95 15.96 -23.50
C ALA A 9 -5.68 17.02 -24.59
N ARG A 10 -4.68 17.90 -24.38
CA ARG A 10 -4.27 18.91 -25.40
C ARG A 10 -3.74 18.26 -26.68
N ILE A 11 -2.92 17.23 -26.56
CA ILE A 11 -2.35 16.49 -27.69
C ILE A 11 -3.46 15.72 -28.43
N THR A 12 -4.36 15.07 -27.71
CA THR A 12 -5.53 14.42 -28.28
C THR A 12 -6.35 15.41 -29.13
N LYS A 13 -6.63 16.60 -28.58
CA LYS A 13 -7.33 17.66 -29.32
C LYS A 13 -6.54 18.15 -30.54
N ALA A 14 -5.22 18.27 -30.46
CA ALA A 14 -4.37 18.62 -31.59
C ALA A 14 -4.41 17.53 -32.69
N VAL A 15 -4.42 16.26 -32.31
CA VAL A 15 -4.57 15.12 -33.23
C VAL A 15 -5.96 15.14 -33.90
N GLU A 16 -7.02 15.37 -33.16
CA GLU A 16 -8.38 15.51 -33.71
C GLU A 16 -8.46 16.61 -34.78
N ALA A 17 -7.78 17.74 -34.55
CA ALA A 17 -7.71 18.84 -35.51
C ALA A 17 -6.94 18.51 -36.79
N LEU A 18 -6.13 17.44 -36.79
CA LEU A 18 -5.46 16.96 -38.01
C LEU A 18 -6.39 16.14 -38.92
N ASP A 19 -7.63 15.85 -38.51
CA ASP A 19 -8.68 15.07 -39.19
C ASP A 19 -8.13 13.76 -39.82
N LEU A 20 -7.41 12.99 -39.00
CA LEU A 20 -6.84 11.72 -39.42
C LEU A 20 -7.95 10.68 -39.59
N LYS A 21 -7.83 9.88 -40.67
CA LYS A 21 -8.70 8.73 -40.93
C LYS A 21 -7.84 7.47 -40.98
N ASP A 22 -8.41 6.37 -40.51
CA ASP A 22 -7.81 5.06 -40.70
C ASP A 22 -8.02 4.54 -42.13
N ASN A 23 -7.55 3.32 -42.40
CA ASN A 23 -7.67 2.70 -43.74
C ASN A 23 -9.11 2.44 -44.18
N ASP A 24 -10.05 2.46 -43.25
CA ASP A 24 -11.49 2.27 -43.48
C ASP A 24 -12.27 3.61 -43.49
N GLY A 25 -11.58 4.74 -43.38
CA GLY A 25 -12.15 6.09 -43.39
C GLY A 25 -12.75 6.51 -42.04
N VAL A 26 -12.49 5.77 -40.97
CA VAL A 26 -12.98 6.05 -39.61
C VAL A 26 -11.92 6.82 -38.81
N SER A 27 -12.34 7.57 -37.81
CA SER A 27 -11.40 8.22 -36.88
C SER A 27 -10.66 7.19 -36.05
N PRO A 28 -9.30 7.25 -35.97
CA PRO A 28 -8.51 6.26 -35.26
C PRO A 28 -8.76 6.29 -33.75
N ASP A 29 -8.52 5.18 -33.07
CA ASP A 29 -8.56 5.09 -31.62
C ASP A 29 -7.43 5.91 -31.00
N LEU A 30 -7.78 6.91 -30.18
CA LEU A 30 -6.87 7.83 -29.50
C LEU A 30 -6.51 7.38 -28.07
N SER A 31 -7.11 6.31 -27.55
CA SER A 31 -6.98 5.86 -26.16
C SER A 31 -5.54 5.46 -25.80
N ARG A 32 -4.71 5.16 -26.78
CA ARG A 32 -3.31 4.74 -26.60
C ARG A 32 -2.32 5.90 -26.63
N ILE A 33 -2.78 7.13 -26.83
CA ILE A 33 -1.94 8.32 -26.72
C ILE A 33 -1.53 8.49 -25.27
N ALA A 34 -0.22 8.63 -25.05
CA ALA A 34 0.37 8.84 -23.73
C ALA A 34 1.34 10.02 -23.77
N VAL A 35 1.40 10.71 -22.61
CA VAL A 35 2.41 11.74 -22.33
C VAL A 35 3.19 11.31 -21.11
N GLU A 36 4.49 11.31 -21.22
CA GLU A 36 5.42 10.84 -20.20
C GLU A 36 6.62 11.77 -20.08
N PRO A 37 7.38 11.74 -18.97
CA PRO A 37 8.69 12.36 -18.93
C PRO A 37 9.58 11.74 -20.01
N PRO A 38 10.40 12.52 -20.74
CA PRO A 38 11.38 11.96 -21.65
C PRO A 38 12.41 11.14 -20.85
N ARG A 39 13.03 10.14 -21.51
CA ARG A 39 14.07 9.32 -20.86
C ARG A 39 15.28 10.11 -20.40
N ASP A 40 15.60 11.18 -21.12
CA ASP A 40 16.67 12.11 -20.81
C ASP A 40 16.09 13.52 -20.73
N ALA A 41 16.29 14.19 -19.60
CA ALA A 41 15.77 15.54 -19.33
C ALA A 41 16.30 16.59 -20.34
N SER A 42 17.43 16.35 -20.99
CA SER A 42 17.96 17.23 -22.05
C SER A 42 17.02 17.33 -23.26
N HIS A 43 16.17 16.32 -23.46
CA HIS A 43 15.23 16.25 -24.58
C HIS A 43 13.93 17.04 -24.36
N GLY A 44 13.73 17.66 -23.21
CA GLY A 44 12.55 18.45 -22.90
C GLY A 44 11.88 18.06 -21.59
N ASP A 45 10.64 18.48 -21.42
CA ASP A 45 9.86 18.27 -20.18
C ASP A 45 8.84 17.12 -20.32
N LEU A 46 8.27 16.96 -21.50
CA LEU A 46 7.25 15.97 -21.83
C LEU A 46 7.57 15.28 -23.16
N ALA A 47 7.21 14.02 -23.29
CA ALA A 47 7.30 13.26 -24.54
C ALA A 47 5.97 12.57 -24.83
N THR A 48 5.53 12.57 -26.09
CA THR A 48 4.35 11.83 -26.50
C THR A 48 4.64 10.80 -27.58
N ASN A 49 3.93 9.68 -27.50
CA ASN A 49 3.96 8.58 -28.49
C ASN A 49 2.87 8.74 -29.57
N ALA A 50 2.10 9.83 -29.59
CA ALA A 50 0.88 9.99 -30.39
C ALA A 50 1.08 9.63 -31.86
N ALA A 51 2.12 10.17 -32.53
CA ALA A 51 2.38 9.87 -33.93
C ALA A 51 2.76 8.41 -34.17
N MET A 52 3.44 7.77 -33.23
CA MET A 52 3.81 6.34 -33.34
C MET A 52 2.61 5.41 -33.27
N VAL A 53 1.68 5.66 -32.33
CA VAL A 53 0.49 4.81 -32.16
C VAL A 53 -0.53 5.01 -33.28
N LEU A 54 -0.56 6.19 -33.90
CA LEU A 54 -1.49 6.54 -34.97
C LEU A 54 -0.97 6.23 -36.38
N ALA A 55 0.33 6.12 -36.55
CA ALA A 55 0.94 5.93 -37.90
C ALA A 55 0.42 4.68 -38.62
N LYS A 56 0.41 3.54 -37.95
CA LYS A 56 -0.04 2.27 -38.55
C LYS A 56 -1.54 2.28 -38.88
N PRO A 57 -2.46 2.66 -37.97
CA PRO A 57 -3.89 2.74 -38.31
C PRO A 57 -4.20 3.67 -39.47
N THR A 58 -3.49 4.81 -39.57
CA THR A 58 -3.75 5.83 -40.60
C THR A 58 -2.93 5.66 -41.88
N GLY A 59 -2.11 4.60 -41.97
CA GLY A 59 -1.23 4.35 -43.13
C GLY A 59 -0.16 5.44 -43.37
N GLN A 60 0.15 6.26 -42.36
CA GLN A 60 1.08 7.38 -42.49
C GLN A 60 2.48 7.02 -41.96
N ASN A 61 3.49 7.75 -42.45
CA ASN A 61 4.84 7.65 -41.91
C ASN A 61 4.85 8.30 -40.48
N PRO A 62 5.34 7.58 -39.45
CA PRO A 62 5.30 8.08 -38.06
C PRO A 62 6.06 9.41 -37.89
N ARG A 63 7.21 9.57 -38.57
CA ARG A 63 8.00 10.80 -38.48
C ARG A 63 7.32 11.97 -39.17
N ALA A 64 6.71 11.77 -40.33
CA ALA A 64 5.95 12.82 -41.00
C ALA A 64 4.71 13.24 -40.20
N LEU A 65 4.03 12.28 -39.57
CA LEU A 65 2.93 12.58 -38.66
C LEU A 65 3.39 13.33 -37.40
N ALA A 66 4.56 12.96 -36.85
CA ALA A 66 5.17 13.66 -35.71
C ALA A 66 5.52 15.11 -36.04
N GLU A 67 6.04 15.38 -37.27
CA GLU A 67 6.32 16.76 -37.71
C GLU A 67 5.04 17.62 -37.78
N ARG A 68 3.94 17.06 -38.31
CA ARG A 68 2.63 17.74 -38.35
C ARG A 68 2.11 18.04 -36.94
N LEU A 69 2.21 17.06 -36.04
CA LEU A 69 1.80 17.22 -34.65
C LEU A 69 2.66 18.25 -33.93
N ALA A 70 3.99 18.17 -34.08
CA ALA A 70 4.92 19.15 -33.49
C ALA A 70 4.61 20.58 -33.97
N GLN A 71 4.30 20.74 -35.28
CA GLN A 71 3.90 22.04 -35.82
C GLN A 71 2.61 22.58 -35.17
N ALA A 72 1.61 21.72 -34.94
CA ALA A 72 0.38 22.11 -34.25
C ALA A 72 0.65 22.51 -32.78
N LEU A 73 1.48 21.74 -32.09
CA LEU A 73 1.80 21.96 -30.68
C LEU A 73 2.67 23.20 -30.42
N ARG A 74 3.47 23.66 -31.40
CA ARG A 74 4.19 24.96 -31.31
C ARG A 74 3.26 26.15 -31.16
N GLY A 75 1.99 26.01 -31.55
CA GLY A 75 0.96 27.02 -31.35
C GLY A 75 0.39 27.10 -29.93
N ASP A 76 0.68 26.11 -29.06
CA ASP A 76 0.23 26.14 -27.66
C ASP A 76 1.02 27.20 -26.87
N LYS A 77 0.30 28.02 -26.11
CA LYS A 77 0.87 29.17 -25.35
C LYS A 77 1.93 28.74 -24.33
N ASP A 78 1.83 27.52 -23.80
CA ASP A 78 2.68 27.00 -22.72
C ASP A 78 3.90 26.26 -23.29
N VAL A 79 3.91 25.95 -24.60
CA VAL A 79 5.01 25.23 -25.28
C VAL A 79 6.05 26.22 -25.79
N ALA A 80 7.29 26.06 -25.33
CA ALA A 80 8.45 26.81 -25.83
C ALA A 80 9.05 26.18 -27.09
N ALA A 81 9.11 24.85 -27.14
CA ALA A 81 9.59 24.07 -28.29
C ALA A 81 8.87 22.73 -28.37
N ALA A 82 8.67 22.25 -29.62
CA ALA A 82 8.19 20.90 -29.92
C ALA A 82 9.08 20.31 -31.00
N GLU A 83 9.76 19.19 -30.69
CA GLU A 83 10.79 18.57 -31.52
C GLU A 83 10.49 17.09 -31.74
N VAL A 84 10.73 16.63 -32.97
CA VAL A 84 10.57 15.21 -33.32
C VAL A 84 11.83 14.44 -32.93
N ALA A 85 11.64 13.36 -32.17
CA ALA A 85 12.72 12.49 -31.72
C ALA A 85 12.53 11.04 -32.17
N GLY A 86 13.62 10.39 -32.49
CA GLY A 86 13.64 8.99 -32.89
C GLY A 86 12.67 8.67 -34.05
N PRO A 87 11.92 7.56 -33.98
CA PRO A 87 11.05 7.11 -35.06
C PRO A 87 9.72 7.87 -35.17
N GLY A 88 9.39 8.79 -34.22
CA GLY A 88 8.13 9.53 -34.24
C GLY A 88 7.60 9.94 -32.86
N PHE A 89 8.48 10.05 -31.86
CA PHE A 89 8.14 10.75 -30.62
C PHE A 89 8.13 12.26 -30.85
N VAL A 90 7.30 12.98 -30.11
CA VAL A 90 7.36 14.45 -30.03
C VAL A 90 7.70 14.83 -28.61
N ASN A 91 8.84 15.52 -28.46
CA ASN A 91 9.30 16.06 -27.20
C ASN A 91 8.87 17.53 -27.08
N LEU A 92 8.38 17.91 -25.91
CA LEU A 92 7.93 19.25 -25.61
C LEU A 92 8.82 19.87 -24.54
N ARG A 93 9.22 21.11 -24.76
CA ARG A 93 9.80 21.98 -23.74
C ARG A 93 8.76 23.04 -23.40
N LEU A 94 8.48 23.20 -22.09
CA LEU A 94 7.50 24.16 -21.62
C LEU A 94 8.18 25.47 -21.22
N ARG A 95 7.43 26.55 -21.24
CA ARG A 95 7.93 27.89 -20.85
C ARG A 95 8.05 27.98 -19.32
N ASP A 96 8.99 28.79 -18.83
CA ASP A 96 9.17 29.02 -17.38
C ASP A 96 7.88 29.52 -16.72
N GLY A 97 7.12 30.37 -17.41
CA GLY A 97 5.82 30.86 -16.93
C GLY A 97 4.80 29.75 -16.65
N PHE A 98 4.85 28.63 -17.38
CA PHE A 98 4.03 27.47 -17.09
C PHE A 98 4.41 26.83 -15.74
N TRP A 99 5.71 26.65 -15.50
CA TRP A 99 6.23 26.06 -14.27
C TRP A 99 5.97 26.94 -13.06
N GLN A 100 6.12 28.26 -13.20
CA GLN A 100 5.81 29.23 -12.17
C GLN A 100 4.31 29.23 -11.83
N ALA A 101 3.42 29.19 -12.83
CA ALA A 101 1.98 29.07 -12.61
C ALA A 101 1.61 27.72 -11.95
N HIS A 102 2.31 26.64 -12.32
CA HIS A 102 2.12 25.32 -11.71
C HIS A 102 2.51 25.33 -10.22
N LEU A 103 3.65 25.94 -9.86
CA LEU A 103 4.07 26.09 -8.48
C LEU A 103 3.06 26.92 -7.67
N THR A 104 2.50 27.99 -8.26
CA THR A 104 1.44 28.80 -7.63
C THR A 104 0.22 27.93 -7.30
N ALA A 105 -0.22 27.09 -8.25
CA ALA A 105 -1.34 26.19 -8.03
C ALA A 105 -1.03 25.15 -6.94
N LEU A 106 0.18 24.57 -6.93
CA LEU A 106 0.63 23.63 -5.90
C LEU A 106 0.58 24.26 -4.52
N LEU A 107 1.10 25.50 -4.37
CA LEU A 107 1.04 26.22 -3.11
C LEU A 107 -0.39 26.46 -2.63
N GLY A 108 -1.34 26.66 -3.54
CA GLY A 108 -2.77 26.76 -3.22
C GLY A 108 -3.36 25.43 -2.69
N GLU A 109 -2.98 24.31 -3.28
CA GLU A 109 -3.45 22.96 -2.86
C GLU A 109 -2.75 22.47 -1.57
N GLY A 110 -1.50 22.88 -1.34
CA GLY A 110 -0.70 22.49 -0.21
C GLY A 110 -0.53 20.98 -0.10
N ARG A 111 -0.76 20.39 1.09
CA ARG A 111 -0.65 18.95 1.34
C ARG A 111 -1.69 18.10 0.59
N ASN A 112 -2.72 18.72 0.00
CA ASN A 112 -3.69 18.02 -0.84
C ASN A 112 -3.22 17.91 -2.30
N TYR A 113 -2.13 18.57 -2.67
CA TYR A 113 -1.55 18.45 -4.00
C TYR A 113 -1.27 16.98 -4.34
N GLY A 114 -1.72 16.55 -5.50
CA GLY A 114 -1.67 15.14 -5.92
C GLY A 114 -2.91 14.32 -5.54
N ARG A 115 -3.83 14.83 -4.72
CA ARG A 115 -5.12 14.17 -4.50
C ARG A 115 -5.85 14.02 -5.82
N SER A 116 -6.39 12.82 -6.08
CA SER A 116 -7.02 12.49 -7.34
C SER A 116 -8.43 11.94 -7.15
N THR A 117 -9.19 11.93 -8.23
CA THR A 117 -10.52 11.30 -8.31
C THR A 117 -10.52 10.07 -9.21
N VAL A 118 -9.34 9.54 -9.57
CA VAL A 118 -9.21 8.38 -10.47
C VAL A 118 -9.92 7.14 -9.93
N GLY A 119 -10.03 7.02 -8.61
CA GLY A 119 -10.79 5.97 -7.92
C GLY A 119 -12.31 6.09 -8.08
N ALA A 120 -12.84 7.27 -8.49
CA ALA A 120 -14.24 7.54 -8.73
C ALA A 120 -15.19 7.10 -7.59
N GLY A 121 -14.73 7.12 -6.34
CA GLY A 121 -15.49 6.67 -5.18
C GLY A 121 -15.78 5.17 -5.14
N ARG A 122 -15.05 4.35 -5.91
CA ARG A 122 -15.24 2.89 -5.95
C ARG A 122 -15.00 2.30 -4.56
N LYS A 123 -15.99 1.53 -4.10
CA LYS A 123 -15.99 0.92 -2.77
C LYS A 123 -15.01 -0.24 -2.74
N THR A 124 -13.92 -0.06 -2.02
CA THR A 124 -12.75 -0.96 -2.01
C THR A 124 -12.51 -1.51 -0.62
N ASN A 125 -12.38 -2.83 -0.50
CA ASN A 125 -11.94 -3.49 0.72
C ASN A 125 -10.47 -3.90 0.58
N VAL A 126 -9.63 -3.47 1.50
CA VAL A 126 -8.23 -3.89 1.59
C VAL A 126 -8.07 -4.71 2.86
N GLU A 127 -7.91 -6.02 2.70
CA GLU A 127 -7.64 -6.96 3.79
C GLU A 127 -6.15 -7.23 3.89
N TYR A 128 -5.60 -7.05 5.08
CA TYR A 128 -4.18 -7.25 5.33
C TYR A 128 -3.88 -7.58 6.79
N VAL A 129 -2.74 -8.14 7.05
CA VAL A 129 -2.27 -8.73 8.31
C VAL A 129 -3.01 -10.03 8.60
N SER A 130 -4.22 -9.96 9.13
CA SER A 130 -5.10 -11.10 9.49
C SER A 130 -4.34 -12.26 10.17
N ALA A 131 -3.40 -11.90 11.07
CA ALA A 131 -2.62 -12.86 11.83
C ALA A 131 -3.52 -13.64 12.79
N ASN A 132 -3.23 -14.93 12.99
CA ASN A 132 -3.96 -15.75 13.96
C ASN A 132 -3.76 -15.18 15.38
N PRO A 133 -4.81 -15.07 16.20
CA PRO A 133 -4.74 -14.53 17.55
C PRO A 133 -4.13 -15.53 18.53
N THR A 134 -2.93 -16.05 18.22
CA THR A 134 -2.24 -17.08 18.99
C THR A 134 -0.96 -16.61 19.66
N GLY A 135 -0.64 -15.33 19.56
CA GLY A 135 0.52 -14.70 20.18
C GLY A 135 0.87 -13.35 19.58
N PRO A 136 2.01 -12.76 19.97
CA PRO A 136 2.47 -11.47 19.47
C PRO A 136 2.76 -11.51 17.97
N MET A 137 2.64 -10.35 17.32
CA MET A 137 3.05 -10.21 15.93
C MET A 137 4.56 -10.35 15.80
N HIS A 138 5.00 -11.00 14.73
CA HIS A 138 6.43 -11.14 14.40
C HIS A 138 6.76 -10.38 13.10
N VAL A 139 8.03 -10.20 12.81
CA VAL A 139 8.51 -9.45 11.64
C VAL A 139 7.93 -9.95 10.31
N GLY A 140 7.55 -11.22 10.22
CA GLY A 140 6.88 -11.78 9.03
C GLY A 140 5.53 -11.13 8.71
N HIS A 141 4.83 -10.60 9.71
CA HIS A 141 3.58 -9.85 9.52
C HIS A 141 3.83 -8.36 9.17
N CYS A 142 5.01 -7.84 9.52
CA CYS A 142 5.34 -6.43 9.43
C CYS A 142 5.21 -5.89 8.00
N ARG A 143 5.79 -6.60 7.03
CA ARG A 143 5.78 -6.14 5.62
C ARG A 143 4.38 -6.09 5.04
N GLY A 144 3.57 -7.13 5.28
CA GLY A 144 2.16 -7.16 4.86
C GLY A 144 1.35 -6.03 5.49
N ALA A 145 1.59 -5.74 6.78
CA ALA A 145 0.94 -4.66 7.49
C ALA A 145 1.27 -3.29 6.87
N VAL A 146 2.55 -3.03 6.61
CA VAL A 146 2.99 -1.75 6.03
C VAL A 146 2.53 -1.59 4.58
N VAL A 147 2.65 -2.63 3.75
CA VAL A 147 2.21 -2.60 2.34
C VAL A 147 0.71 -2.39 2.24
N GLY A 148 -0.08 -3.13 3.06
CA GLY A 148 -1.54 -3.03 3.06
C GLY A 148 -2.02 -1.65 3.52
N ASP A 149 -1.46 -1.12 4.60
CA ASP A 149 -1.82 0.19 5.12
C ASP A 149 -1.43 1.33 4.16
N ALA A 150 -0.21 1.31 3.64
CA ALA A 150 0.24 2.32 2.68
C ALA A 150 -0.57 2.28 1.37
N LEU A 151 -0.93 1.08 0.88
CA LEU A 151 -1.80 0.92 -0.28
C LEU A 151 -3.20 1.49 -0.01
N ALA A 152 -3.79 1.18 1.14
CA ALA A 152 -5.11 1.70 1.51
C ALA A 152 -5.11 3.24 1.59
N ASN A 153 -4.08 3.83 2.22
CA ASN A 153 -3.92 5.29 2.29
C ASN A 153 -3.76 5.91 0.90
N LEU A 154 -2.92 5.31 0.05
CA LEU A 154 -2.68 5.75 -1.33
C LEU A 154 -3.96 5.72 -2.16
N MET A 155 -4.73 4.63 -2.09
CA MET A 155 -5.99 4.48 -2.80
C MET A 155 -7.04 5.49 -2.32
N ALA A 156 -7.16 5.71 -1.00
CA ALA A 156 -8.05 6.73 -0.45
C ALA A 156 -7.66 8.14 -0.94
N PHE A 157 -6.36 8.44 -1.01
CA PHE A 157 -5.86 9.70 -1.55
C PHE A 157 -6.12 9.85 -3.06
N ALA A 158 -6.15 8.71 -3.78
CA ALA A 158 -6.51 8.64 -5.21
C ALA A 158 -8.03 8.61 -5.47
N GLY A 159 -8.88 8.76 -4.44
CA GLY A 159 -10.34 8.93 -4.58
C GLY A 159 -11.15 7.65 -4.54
N TYR A 160 -10.62 6.55 -4.03
CA TYR A 160 -11.39 5.34 -3.72
C TYR A 160 -12.06 5.47 -2.34
N ASP A 161 -13.22 4.83 -2.16
CA ASP A 161 -13.88 4.63 -0.85
C ASP A 161 -13.32 3.35 -0.21
N VAL A 162 -12.28 3.52 0.60
CA VAL A 162 -11.47 2.40 1.12
C VAL A 162 -11.91 2.02 2.52
N THR A 163 -12.10 0.71 2.74
CA THR A 163 -12.24 0.09 4.06
C THR A 163 -11.04 -0.82 4.33
N LYS A 164 -10.33 -0.57 5.42
CA LYS A 164 -9.21 -1.39 5.93
C LYS A 164 -9.76 -2.48 6.83
N GLU A 165 -9.57 -3.74 6.45
CA GLU A 165 -10.16 -4.89 7.16
C GLU A 165 -9.11 -5.88 7.64
N TYR A 166 -9.33 -6.38 8.84
CA TYR A 166 -8.59 -7.46 9.47
C TYR A 166 -9.56 -8.60 9.79
N VAL A 167 -9.32 -9.82 9.33
CA VAL A 167 -10.10 -10.98 9.75
C VAL A 167 -9.46 -11.64 10.95
N ILE A 168 -10.26 -11.84 12.00
CA ILE A 168 -9.86 -12.54 13.21
C ILE A 168 -10.19 -14.02 13.01
N ASN A 169 -9.17 -14.87 12.86
CA ASN A 169 -9.32 -16.33 12.78
C ASN A 169 -9.56 -16.90 14.19
N ASP A 170 -10.73 -16.58 14.76
CA ASP A 170 -11.13 -16.94 16.12
C ASP A 170 -12.02 -18.19 16.19
N ALA A 171 -12.08 -18.95 15.10
CA ALA A 171 -12.70 -20.25 15.01
C ALA A 171 -11.64 -21.34 14.68
N GLY A 172 -11.90 -22.59 15.08
CA GLY A 172 -11.07 -23.73 14.71
C GLY A 172 -10.13 -24.25 15.80
N SER A 173 -9.41 -25.31 15.46
CA SER A 173 -8.62 -26.13 16.41
C SER A 173 -7.45 -25.40 17.07
N GLN A 174 -6.85 -24.41 16.41
CA GLN A 174 -5.76 -23.63 16.99
C GLN A 174 -6.20 -22.84 18.23
N ILE A 175 -7.45 -22.38 18.26
CA ILE A 175 -8.03 -21.67 19.40
C ILE A 175 -8.27 -22.62 20.56
N ASP A 176 -8.61 -23.88 20.31
CA ASP A 176 -8.73 -24.87 21.37
C ASP A 176 -7.37 -25.19 22.01
N VAL A 177 -6.32 -25.32 21.20
CA VAL A 177 -4.94 -25.50 21.67
C VAL A 177 -4.47 -24.30 22.50
N LEU A 178 -4.76 -23.10 22.03
CA LEU A 178 -4.43 -21.86 22.75
C LEU A 178 -5.16 -21.78 24.11
N GLY A 179 -6.47 -22.05 24.13
CA GLY A 179 -7.26 -22.08 25.35
C GLY A 179 -6.74 -23.09 26.38
N ARG A 180 -6.39 -24.29 25.94
CA ARG A 180 -5.79 -25.32 26.81
C ARG A 180 -4.42 -24.87 27.37
N SER A 181 -3.62 -24.16 26.58
CA SER A 181 -2.36 -23.59 27.06
C SER A 181 -2.58 -22.57 28.18
N VAL A 182 -3.61 -21.72 28.03
CA VAL A 182 -3.96 -20.70 29.04
C VAL A 182 -4.58 -21.35 30.28
N VAL A 183 -5.30 -22.47 30.18
CA VAL A 183 -5.77 -23.24 31.35
C VAL A 183 -4.59 -23.64 32.24
N LEU A 184 -3.45 -24.05 31.65
CA LEU A 184 -2.25 -24.36 32.45
C LEU A 184 -1.71 -23.10 33.15
N ARG A 185 -1.61 -21.97 32.44
CA ARG A 185 -1.16 -20.70 33.03
C ARG A 185 -2.13 -20.18 34.12
N TYR A 186 -3.41 -20.47 33.98
CA TYR A 186 -4.40 -20.17 35.02
C TYR A 186 -4.18 -21.02 36.28
N ARG A 187 -3.92 -22.33 36.14
CA ARG A 187 -3.59 -23.22 37.26
C ARG A 187 -2.28 -22.80 37.95
N GLU A 188 -1.24 -22.47 37.16
CA GLU A 188 0.02 -21.91 37.65
C GLU A 188 -0.21 -20.64 38.50
N ALA A 189 -1.06 -19.72 38.03
CA ALA A 189 -1.42 -18.50 38.75
C ALA A 189 -2.20 -18.76 40.06
N LEU A 190 -2.86 -19.90 40.19
CA LEU A 190 -3.52 -20.37 41.42
C LEU A 190 -2.58 -21.13 42.37
N GLY A 191 -1.28 -21.24 42.02
CA GLY A 191 -0.25 -21.87 42.86
C GLY A 191 -0.05 -23.37 42.61
N GLU A 192 -0.59 -23.92 41.51
CA GLU A 192 -0.32 -25.30 41.11
C GLU A 192 1.03 -25.41 40.39
N ASP A 193 1.79 -26.45 40.68
CA ASP A 193 2.98 -26.78 39.89
C ASP A 193 2.54 -27.49 38.60
N ILE A 194 2.67 -26.80 37.47
CA ILE A 194 2.27 -27.32 36.14
C ILE A 194 3.39 -28.02 35.39
N GLY A 195 4.63 -27.99 35.92
CA GLY A 195 5.80 -28.51 35.24
C GLY A 195 6.07 -27.81 33.89
N GLU A 196 6.67 -28.53 32.96
CA GLU A 196 6.89 -28.02 31.59
C GLU A 196 5.56 -28.03 30.79
N ILE A 197 5.38 -27.02 29.95
CA ILE A 197 4.23 -26.98 29.02
C ILE A 197 4.32 -28.14 28.05
N PRO A 198 3.30 -29.00 27.93
CA PRO A 198 3.31 -30.17 27.04
C PRO A 198 3.55 -29.80 25.57
N ALA A 199 4.27 -30.67 24.85
CA ALA A 199 4.47 -30.52 23.42
C ALA A 199 3.12 -30.40 22.66
N GLY A 200 3.05 -29.46 21.73
CA GLY A 200 1.81 -29.17 20.96
C GLY A 200 0.96 -28.06 21.57
N LEU A 201 1.25 -27.59 22.79
CA LEU A 201 0.66 -26.39 23.37
C LEU A 201 1.59 -25.17 23.18
N TYR A 202 1.04 -23.98 23.40
CA TYR A 202 1.79 -22.72 23.29
C TYR A 202 2.57 -22.44 24.60
N PRO A 203 3.91 -22.46 24.57
CA PRO A 203 4.70 -22.30 25.79
C PRO A 203 5.00 -20.83 26.16
N GLY A 204 4.64 -19.88 25.30
CA GLY A 204 5.10 -18.49 25.41
C GLY A 204 4.65 -17.77 26.68
N ASP A 205 5.58 -16.98 27.27
CA ASP A 205 5.34 -16.23 28.50
C ASP A 205 4.28 -15.13 28.35
N TYR A 206 3.94 -14.74 27.12
CA TYR A 206 2.84 -13.80 26.84
C TYR A 206 1.47 -14.31 27.30
N LEU A 207 1.32 -15.61 27.57
CA LEU A 207 0.11 -16.20 28.14
C LEU A 207 0.03 -16.12 29.66
N VAL A 208 1.16 -15.89 30.36
CA VAL A 208 1.19 -15.78 31.82
C VAL A 208 0.28 -14.67 32.34
N PRO A 209 0.30 -13.42 31.80
CA PRO A 209 -0.61 -12.37 32.23
C PRO A 209 -2.09 -12.73 32.03
N VAL A 210 -2.42 -13.51 30.99
CA VAL A 210 -3.80 -13.96 30.72
C VAL A 210 -4.26 -14.96 31.80
N GLY A 211 -3.42 -15.95 32.14
CA GLY A 211 -3.69 -16.87 33.25
C GLY A 211 -3.87 -16.15 34.57
N GLN A 212 -3.02 -15.17 34.87
CA GLN A 212 -3.13 -14.35 36.08
C GLN A 212 -4.42 -13.50 36.10
N ALA A 213 -4.84 -12.94 34.97
CA ALA A 213 -6.08 -12.21 34.85
C ALA A 213 -7.29 -13.10 35.13
N LEU A 214 -7.32 -14.30 34.56
CA LEU A 214 -8.35 -15.31 34.84
C LEU A 214 -8.39 -15.70 36.32
N ALA A 215 -7.22 -15.92 36.93
CA ALA A 215 -7.14 -16.25 38.36
C ALA A 215 -7.70 -15.11 39.27
N ARG A 216 -7.47 -13.86 38.87
CA ARG A 216 -8.04 -12.69 39.60
C ARG A 216 -9.56 -12.59 39.37
N GLU A 217 -10.06 -12.83 38.18
CA GLU A 217 -11.48 -12.68 37.80
C GLU A 217 -12.32 -13.82 38.37
N PHE A 218 -11.86 -15.07 38.26
CA PHE A 218 -12.66 -16.28 38.56
C PHE A 218 -12.23 -17.04 39.83
N GLY A 219 -11.08 -16.70 40.46
CA GLY A 219 -10.55 -17.50 41.57
C GLY A 219 -10.35 -18.96 41.13
N ARG A 220 -10.95 -19.91 41.83
CA ARG A 220 -10.93 -21.35 41.50
C ARG A 220 -12.17 -21.83 40.73
N SER A 221 -13.15 -20.98 40.45
CA SER A 221 -14.45 -21.40 39.92
C SER A 221 -14.40 -22.09 38.56
N LEU A 222 -13.44 -21.71 37.70
CA LEU A 222 -13.26 -22.40 36.41
C LEU A 222 -12.78 -23.86 36.55
N LEU A 223 -12.16 -24.22 37.67
CA LEU A 223 -11.77 -25.63 37.95
C LEU A 223 -12.93 -26.48 38.47
N GLU A 224 -14.03 -25.84 38.88
CA GLU A 224 -15.22 -26.46 39.41
C GLU A 224 -16.34 -26.59 38.36
N MET A 225 -16.15 -25.95 37.19
CA MET A 225 -17.05 -26.02 36.04
C MET A 225 -16.78 -27.27 35.18
N PRO A 226 -17.76 -27.73 34.35
CA PRO A 226 -17.50 -28.67 33.26
C PRO A 226 -16.37 -28.13 32.35
N ASP A 227 -15.48 -29.05 31.92
CA ASP A 227 -14.27 -28.68 31.14
C ASP A 227 -14.57 -27.87 29.86
N ASP A 228 -15.65 -28.19 29.17
CA ASP A 228 -16.09 -27.53 27.93
C ASP A 228 -16.62 -26.11 28.20
N GLU A 229 -17.34 -25.89 29.29
CA GLU A 229 -17.83 -24.58 29.71
C GLU A 229 -16.66 -23.68 30.16
N ALA A 230 -15.78 -24.21 31.02
CA ALA A 230 -14.58 -23.49 31.45
C ALA A 230 -13.69 -23.14 30.26
N LEU A 231 -13.44 -24.08 29.35
CA LEU A 231 -12.62 -23.85 28.15
C LEU A 231 -13.23 -22.79 27.22
N ALA A 232 -14.56 -22.72 27.09
CA ALA A 232 -15.23 -21.70 26.31
C ALA A 232 -14.94 -20.30 26.86
N ILE A 233 -15.07 -20.10 28.18
CA ILE A 233 -14.76 -18.83 28.86
C ILE A 233 -13.28 -18.47 28.68
N VAL A 234 -12.37 -19.44 28.91
CA VAL A 234 -10.93 -19.22 28.76
C VAL A 234 -10.58 -18.81 27.33
N LYS A 235 -11.15 -19.46 26.31
CA LYS A 235 -10.93 -19.11 24.90
C LYS A 235 -11.35 -17.68 24.60
N ASP A 236 -12.52 -17.26 25.05
CA ASP A 236 -13.02 -15.90 24.80
C ASP A 236 -12.10 -14.85 25.42
N ARG A 237 -11.72 -15.01 26.69
CA ARG A 237 -10.80 -14.09 27.37
C ARG A 237 -9.41 -14.08 26.73
N THR A 238 -8.97 -15.25 26.26
CA THR A 238 -7.65 -15.37 25.59
C THR A 238 -7.64 -14.65 24.24
N ILE A 239 -8.68 -14.83 23.42
CA ILE A 239 -8.81 -14.14 22.14
C ILE A 239 -8.83 -12.63 22.37
N ASP A 240 -9.61 -12.14 23.33
CA ASP A 240 -9.67 -10.72 23.66
C ASP A 240 -8.28 -10.17 24.03
N ALA A 241 -7.53 -10.91 24.87
CA ALA A 241 -6.18 -10.53 25.27
C ALA A 241 -5.19 -10.52 24.11
N MET A 242 -5.22 -11.55 23.25
CA MET A 242 -4.36 -11.63 22.07
C MET A 242 -4.68 -10.52 21.06
N MET A 243 -5.96 -10.26 20.83
CA MET A 243 -6.38 -9.17 19.93
C MET A 243 -6.05 -7.79 20.49
N ALA A 244 -6.08 -7.58 21.81
CA ALA A 244 -5.60 -6.35 22.43
C ALA A 244 -4.10 -6.15 22.15
N MET A 245 -3.27 -7.18 22.35
CA MET A 245 -1.83 -7.17 22.06
C MET A 245 -1.56 -6.88 20.57
N ILE A 246 -2.26 -7.54 19.64
CA ILE A 246 -2.11 -7.32 18.20
C ILE A 246 -2.48 -5.88 17.82
N ARG A 247 -3.56 -5.33 18.38
CA ARG A 247 -3.96 -3.93 18.13
C ARG A 247 -2.92 -2.94 18.65
N GLU A 248 -2.32 -3.20 19.80
CA GLU A 248 -1.23 -2.38 20.33
C GLU A 248 0.00 -2.40 19.41
N ASP A 249 0.42 -3.59 18.95
CA ASP A 249 1.54 -3.75 18.03
C ASP A 249 1.28 -3.04 16.70
N LEU A 250 0.06 -3.13 16.15
CA LEU A 250 -0.36 -2.41 14.96
C LEU A 250 -0.35 -0.89 15.17
N ALA A 251 -0.83 -0.41 16.33
CA ALA A 251 -0.83 1.01 16.66
C ALA A 251 0.61 1.56 16.79
N MET A 252 1.54 0.79 17.37
CA MET A 252 2.97 1.15 17.40
C MET A 252 3.54 1.32 15.98
N LEU A 253 3.08 0.51 15.03
CA LEU A 253 3.44 0.62 13.61
C LEU A 253 2.64 1.71 12.87
N ASN A 254 1.73 2.43 13.53
CA ASN A 254 0.79 3.40 12.94
C ASN A 254 -0.12 2.75 11.88
N VAL A 255 -0.60 1.54 12.17
CA VAL A 255 -1.55 0.79 11.35
C VAL A 255 -2.89 0.71 12.08
N HIS A 256 -3.94 1.19 11.42
CA HIS A 256 -5.29 1.23 11.98
C HIS A 256 -6.27 0.61 10.99
N HIS A 257 -7.00 -0.41 11.44
CA HIS A 257 -8.06 -1.04 10.66
C HIS A 257 -9.42 -0.45 11.02
N ASP A 258 -10.29 -0.30 10.03
CA ASP A 258 -11.67 0.18 10.21
C ASP A 258 -12.55 -0.96 10.72
N VAL A 259 -12.28 -2.19 10.28
CA VAL A 259 -13.06 -3.38 10.59
C VAL A 259 -12.16 -4.50 11.08
N PHE A 260 -12.52 -5.10 12.21
CA PHE A 260 -12.02 -6.36 12.72
C PHE A 260 -13.15 -7.38 12.60
N PHE A 261 -13.11 -8.19 11.55
CA PHE A 261 -14.15 -9.18 11.24
C PHE A 261 -13.86 -10.50 11.96
N SER A 262 -14.77 -10.95 12.83
CA SER A 262 -14.65 -12.23 13.54
C SER A 262 -15.21 -13.38 12.70
N GLU A 263 -14.39 -14.41 12.42
CA GLU A 263 -14.78 -15.61 11.70
C GLU A 263 -15.91 -16.36 12.42
N ARG A 264 -15.94 -16.34 13.76
CA ARG A 264 -17.03 -16.94 14.56
C ARG A 264 -18.42 -16.45 14.15
N THR A 265 -18.54 -15.21 13.65
CA THR A 265 -19.82 -14.67 13.18
C THR A 265 -20.38 -15.40 11.96
N LEU A 266 -19.54 -16.10 11.20
CA LEU A 266 -19.96 -16.93 10.07
C LEU A 266 -20.62 -18.24 10.54
N HIS A 267 -20.19 -18.73 11.70
CA HIS A 267 -20.68 -19.98 12.32
C HIS A 267 -21.87 -19.75 13.26
N ALA A 268 -22.22 -18.51 13.56
CA ALA A 268 -23.37 -18.17 14.40
C ALA A 268 -24.69 -18.65 13.78
N ASP A 269 -25.72 -18.80 14.60
CA ASP A 269 -27.09 -19.18 14.19
C ASP A 269 -27.10 -20.47 13.33
N ASN A 270 -26.43 -21.51 13.80
CA ASN A 270 -26.28 -22.78 13.08
C ASN A 270 -25.63 -22.57 11.69
N ALA A 271 -24.59 -21.74 11.62
CA ALA A 271 -23.85 -21.40 10.41
C ALA A 271 -24.75 -20.83 9.28
N LYS A 272 -25.69 -19.97 9.63
CA LYS A 272 -26.66 -19.39 8.69
C LYS A 272 -25.98 -18.69 7.51
N LYS A 273 -24.90 -17.93 7.74
CA LYS A 273 -24.17 -17.24 6.68
C LYS A 273 -23.51 -18.23 5.70
N ILE A 274 -22.88 -19.29 6.23
CA ILE A 274 -22.27 -20.36 5.40
C ILE A 274 -23.33 -21.07 4.57
N ARG A 275 -24.44 -21.47 5.19
CA ARG A 275 -25.56 -22.13 4.48
C ARG A 275 -26.15 -21.24 3.40
N SER A 276 -26.33 -19.95 3.67
CA SER A 276 -26.80 -18.97 2.68
C SER A 276 -25.85 -18.85 1.49
N ALA A 277 -24.54 -18.79 1.74
CA ALA A 277 -23.55 -18.69 0.69
C ALA A 277 -23.49 -19.95 -0.20
N ILE A 278 -23.58 -21.14 0.40
CA ILE A 278 -23.66 -22.42 -0.33
C ILE A 278 -24.97 -22.48 -1.15
N SER A 279 -26.10 -22.05 -0.59
CA SER A 279 -27.39 -21.99 -1.30
C SER A 279 -27.32 -21.07 -2.52
N ASP A 280 -26.69 -19.91 -2.40
CA ASP A 280 -26.48 -18.97 -3.51
C ASP A 280 -25.65 -19.59 -4.64
N LEU A 281 -24.54 -20.24 -4.31
CA LEU A 281 -23.73 -20.97 -5.28
C LEU A 281 -24.49 -22.15 -5.91
N THR A 282 -25.40 -22.80 -5.16
CA THR A 282 -26.24 -23.89 -5.68
C THR A 282 -27.21 -23.35 -6.73
N LEU A 283 -27.89 -22.22 -6.46
CA LEU A 283 -28.79 -21.57 -7.41
C LEU A 283 -28.07 -21.13 -8.69
N LYS A 284 -26.79 -20.80 -8.59
CA LYS A 284 -25.94 -20.45 -9.74
C LYS A 284 -25.36 -21.67 -10.48
N GLY A 285 -25.66 -22.88 -10.04
CA GLY A 285 -25.21 -24.13 -10.70
C GLY A 285 -23.75 -24.51 -10.41
N HIS A 286 -23.14 -23.90 -9.40
CA HIS A 286 -21.74 -24.15 -9.03
C HIS A 286 -21.53 -25.26 -8.01
N ILE A 287 -22.61 -25.88 -7.49
CA ILE A 287 -22.54 -26.91 -6.46
C ILE A 287 -23.01 -28.28 -7.02
N TYR A 288 -22.31 -29.33 -6.64
CA TYR A 288 -22.69 -30.72 -6.95
C TYR A 288 -22.25 -31.68 -5.84
N LYS A 289 -22.80 -32.91 -5.89
CA LYS A 289 -22.36 -34.01 -5.05
C LYS A 289 -21.38 -34.90 -5.80
N GLY A 290 -20.25 -35.23 -5.17
CA GLY A 290 -19.22 -36.03 -5.80
C GLY A 290 -18.04 -36.36 -4.89
N LYS A 291 -17.04 -37.02 -5.44
CA LYS A 291 -15.78 -37.36 -4.77
C LYS A 291 -14.63 -36.55 -5.39
N LEU A 292 -13.75 -36.04 -4.55
CA LEU A 292 -12.50 -35.46 -5.02
C LEU A 292 -11.50 -36.56 -5.38
N PRO A 293 -10.69 -36.37 -6.45
CA PRO A 293 -9.61 -37.30 -6.76
C PRO A 293 -8.59 -37.32 -5.61
N PRO A 294 -7.84 -38.42 -5.42
CA PRO A 294 -6.82 -38.50 -4.39
C PRO A 294 -5.76 -37.40 -4.61
N PRO A 295 -5.35 -36.70 -3.55
CA PRO A 295 -4.36 -35.63 -3.66
C PRO A 295 -3.01 -36.19 -4.11
N LYS A 296 -2.28 -35.40 -4.91
CA LYS A 296 -0.88 -35.66 -5.24
C LYS A 296 0.00 -35.16 -4.09
N GLY A 297 0.44 -36.04 -3.19
CA GLY A 297 1.27 -35.70 -2.02
C GLY A 297 0.59 -35.95 -0.69
N GLU A 298 0.90 -35.13 0.34
CA GLU A 298 0.25 -35.24 1.66
C GLU A 298 -1.24 -34.96 1.54
N LYS A 299 -2.03 -35.80 2.25
CA LYS A 299 -3.50 -35.65 2.26
C LYS A 299 -3.86 -34.40 3.08
N PRO A 300 -4.62 -33.46 2.51
CA PRO A 300 -5.19 -32.37 3.30
C PRO A 300 -6.12 -32.94 4.39
N ASP A 301 -6.20 -32.25 5.53
CA ASP A 301 -7.03 -32.66 6.68
C ASP A 301 -8.53 -32.78 6.35
N ASP A 302 -8.99 -32.11 5.31
CA ASP A 302 -10.38 -32.08 4.84
C ASP A 302 -10.65 -33.02 3.64
N TRP A 303 -9.65 -33.81 3.19
CA TRP A 303 -9.83 -34.77 2.10
C TRP A 303 -10.42 -36.08 2.58
N GLU A 304 -11.49 -36.54 1.93
CA GLU A 304 -12.15 -37.80 2.18
C GLU A 304 -12.42 -38.57 0.88
N ASP A 305 -12.22 -39.90 0.86
CA ASP A 305 -12.65 -40.78 -0.25
C ASP A 305 -14.14 -41.16 -0.10
N ARG A 306 -14.99 -40.15 0.03
CA ARG A 306 -16.45 -40.28 0.19
C ARG A 306 -17.15 -39.18 -0.60
N GLU A 307 -18.45 -39.36 -0.82
CA GLU A 307 -19.27 -38.33 -1.45
C GLU A 307 -19.39 -37.10 -0.53
N GLN A 308 -19.07 -35.94 -1.08
CA GLN A 308 -19.09 -34.63 -0.42
C GLN A 308 -19.90 -33.63 -1.24
N THR A 309 -20.25 -32.49 -0.64
CA THR A 309 -20.79 -31.36 -1.39
C THR A 309 -19.63 -30.52 -1.89
N LEU A 310 -19.49 -30.40 -3.21
CA LEU A 310 -18.36 -29.81 -3.88
C LEU A 310 -18.75 -28.52 -4.60
N PHE A 311 -17.84 -27.55 -4.57
CA PHE A 311 -17.86 -26.36 -5.42
C PHE A 311 -17.09 -26.64 -6.72
N ARG A 312 -17.75 -26.44 -7.86
CA ARG A 312 -17.19 -26.60 -9.21
C ARG A 312 -16.28 -25.42 -9.57
N SER A 313 -15.21 -25.26 -8.81
CA SER A 313 -14.29 -24.12 -8.95
C SER A 313 -13.48 -24.18 -10.24
N THR A 314 -13.28 -25.37 -10.83
CA THR A 314 -12.63 -25.53 -12.14
C THR A 314 -13.39 -24.83 -13.27
N ALA A 315 -14.72 -24.76 -13.19
CA ALA A 315 -15.54 -24.07 -14.19
C ALA A 315 -15.35 -22.56 -14.19
N VAL A 316 -14.75 -22.00 -13.14
CA VAL A 316 -14.52 -20.56 -12.96
C VAL A 316 -13.04 -20.22 -12.77
N GLY A 317 -12.13 -21.15 -13.10
CA GLY A 317 -10.70 -20.87 -13.25
C GLY A 317 -9.77 -21.33 -12.12
N ASP A 318 -10.25 -22.15 -11.17
CA ASP A 318 -9.39 -22.88 -10.22
C ASP A 318 -8.78 -24.12 -10.90
N ASP A 319 -7.78 -24.71 -10.31
CA ASP A 319 -7.09 -25.91 -10.80
C ASP A 319 -7.74 -27.23 -10.35
N MET A 320 -8.58 -27.22 -9.31
CA MET A 320 -9.35 -28.36 -8.85
C MET A 320 -10.63 -27.92 -8.12
N ASP A 321 -11.67 -28.77 -8.14
CA ASP A 321 -12.90 -28.54 -7.38
C ASP A 321 -12.65 -28.66 -5.87
N ARG A 322 -13.47 -27.99 -5.06
CA ARG A 322 -13.25 -27.86 -3.62
C ARG A 322 -14.41 -28.38 -2.80
N ALA A 323 -14.11 -29.12 -1.73
CA ALA A 323 -15.13 -29.54 -0.78
C ALA A 323 -15.63 -28.38 0.07
N LEU A 324 -16.95 -28.27 0.23
CA LEU A 324 -17.62 -27.31 1.12
C LEU A 324 -18.23 -27.98 2.33
N VAL A 325 -18.85 -29.17 2.12
CA VAL A 325 -19.46 -29.96 3.18
C VAL A 325 -18.94 -31.39 3.10
N LYS A 326 -18.42 -31.90 4.21
CA LYS A 326 -17.90 -33.24 4.36
C LYS A 326 -19.02 -34.30 4.31
N SER A 327 -18.65 -35.58 4.23
CA SER A 327 -19.58 -36.69 4.21
C SER A 327 -20.44 -36.80 5.47
N ASP A 328 -19.95 -36.31 6.61
CA ASP A 328 -20.66 -36.25 7.90
C ASP A 328 -21.57 -35.03 8.06
N GLY A 329 -21.61 -34.13 7.07
CA GLY A 329 -22.40 -32.91 7.08
C GLY A 329 -21.69 -31.69 7.71
N SER A 330 -20.48 -31.84 8.21
CA SER A 330 -19.69 -30.72 8.74
C SER A 330 -19.12 -29.85 7.61
N PHE A 331 -18.91 -28.55 7.89
CA PHE A 331 -18.33 -27.64 6.94
C PHE A 331 -16.81 -27.77 6.90
N THR A 332 -16.22 -27.58 5.72
CA THR A 332 -14.78 -27.39 5.56
C THR A 332 -14.39 -25.94 5.89
N TYR A 333 -13.09 -25.68 6.09
CA TYR A 333 -12.57 -24.30 6.24
C TYR A 333 -12.92 -23.43 5.03
N PHE A 334 -12.91 -24.01 3.84
CA PHE A 334 -13.23 -23.27 2.61
C PHE A 334 -14.70 -22.81 2.55
N ALA A 335 -15.61 -23.48 3.23
CA ALA A 335 -17.00 -23.03 3.33
C ALA A 335 -17.14 -21.71 4.09
N ALA A 336 -16.28 -21.47 5.09
CA ALA A 336 -16.20 -20.18 5.78
C ALA A 336 -15.63 -19.08 4.86
N ASP A 337 -14.60 -19.38 4.05
CA ASP A 337 -14.07 -18.44 3.05
C ASP A 337 -15.13 -17.99 2.04
N VAL A 338 -15.98 -18.94 1.59
CA VAL A 338 -17.12 -18.64 0.70
C VAL A 338 -18.10 -17.66 1.34
N ALA A 339 -18.46 -17.90 2.60
CA ALA A 339 -19.38 -17.02 3.33
C ALA A 339 -18.77 -15.64 3.59
N TYR A 340 -17.48 -15.59 3.89
CA TYR A 340 -16.78 -14.35 4.15
C TYR A 340 -16.65 -13.47 2.89
N LEU A 341 -16.29 -14.06 1.76
CA LEU A 341 -16.24 -13.32 0.49
C LEU A 341 -17.63 -12.83 0.09
N LYS A 342 -18.67 -13.67 0.27
CA LYS A 342 -20.05 -13.24 0.04
C LYS A 342 -20.45 -12.08 0.96
N ASP A 343 -20.07 -12.08 2.22
CA ASP A 343 -20.32 -10.99 3.17
C ASP A 343 -19.71 -9.65 2.65
N LYS A 344 -18.49 -9.68 2.12
CA LYS A 344 -17.88 -8.49 1.50
C LYS A 344 -18.67 -8.00 0.29
N VAL A 345 -19.10 -8.90 -0.59
CA VAL A 345 -19.92 -8.56 -1.76
C VAL A 345 -21.27 -7.95 -1.32
N ASP A 346 -21.91 -8.54 -0.31
CA ASP A 346 -23.19 -8.06 0.23
C ASP A 346 -23.06 -6.68 0.91
N ARG A 347 -21.90 -6.35 1.46
CA ARG A 347 -21.56 -5.01 1.97
C ARG A 347 -21.32 -3.99 0.84
N GLY A 348 -21.33 -4.42 -0.42
CA GLY A 348 -21.28 -3.57 -1.62
C GLY A 348 -19.87 -3.20 -2.08
N PHE A 349 -18.84 -3.92 -1.66
CA PHE A 349 -17.49 -3.75 -2.21
C PHE A 349 -17.42 -4.24 -3.65
N VAL A 350 -16.77 -3.45 -4.51
CA VAL A 350 -16.56 -3.76 -5.93
C VAL A 350 -15.10 -4.08 -6.24
N ASP A 351 -14.17 -3.63 -5.40
CA ASP A 351 -12.77 -4.03 -5.41
C ASP A 351 -12.42 -4.72 -4.09
N LEU A 352 -11.95 -5.96 -4.17
CA LEU A 352 -11.46 -6.75 -3.05
C LEU A 352 -9.97 -6.98 -3.22
N ILE A 353 -9.17 -6.44 -2.31
CA ILE A 353 -7.71 -6.54 -2.34
C ILE A 353 -7.25 -7.29 -1.10
N TYR A 354 -6.57 -8.41 -1.31
CA TYR A 354 -5.97 -9.22 -0.26
C TYR A 354 -4.46 -9.06 -0.29
N VAL A 355 -3.85 -8.69 0.83
CA VAL A 355 -2.39 -8.62 1.00
C VAL A 355 -1.95 -9.79 1.86
N LEU A 356 -1.38 -10.80 1.22
CA LEU A 356 -1.04 -12.10 1.82
C LEU A 356 0.47 -12.35 1.79
N GLY A 357 0.95 -13.20 2.69
CA GLY A 357 2.31 -13.75 2.60
C GLY A 357 2.49 -14.61 1.35
N ALA A 358 3.71 -14.70 0.85
CA ALA A 358 4.04 -15.47 -0.36
C ALA A 358 3.76 -16.98 -0.23
N ASP A 359 3.71 -17.50 0.99
CA ASP A 359 3.30 -18.87 1.32
C ASP A 359 1.84 -19.17 0.98
N HIS A 360 1.00 -18.13 0.84
CA HIS A 360 -0.39 -18.24 0.41
C HIS A 360 -0.59 -18.21 -1.11
N GLY A 361 0.49 -18.30 -1.91
CA GLY A 361 0.40 -18.25 -3.39
C GLY A 361 -0.56 -19.29 -3.99
N GLY A 362 -0.70 -20.47 -3.37
CA GLY A 362 -1.67 -21.50 -3.78
C GLY A 362 -3.15 -21.13 -3.58
N TYR A 363 -3.44 -20.08 -2.78
CA TYR A 363 -4.81 -19.62 -2.54
C TYR A 363 -5.33 -18.65 -3.61
N VAL A 364 -4.46 -18.03 -4.39
CA VAL A 364 -4.82 -16.95 -5.33
C VAL A 364 -5.91 -17.39 -6.31
N LYS A 365 -5.68 -18.48 -7.07
CA LYS A 365 -6.64 -18.99 -8.04
C LYS A 365 -7.98 -19.36 -7.42
N ARG A 366 -7.96 -19.93 -6.22
CA ARG A 366 -9.13 -20.31 -5.44
C ARG A 366 -10.00 -19.10 -5.10
N LEU A 367 -9.39 -18.02 -4.59
CA LEU A 367 -10.10 -16.79 -4.24
C LEU A 367 -10.64 -16.08 -5.49
N GLU A 368 -9.87 -16.03 -6.58
CA GLU A 368 -10.33 -15.46 -7.85
C GLU A 368 -11.51 -16.25 -8.45
N ALA A 369 -11.44 -17.59 -8.43
CA ALA A 369 -12.52 -18.46 -8.88
C ALA A 369 -13.79 -18.24 -8.03
N LEU A 370 -13.62 -18.12 -6.72
CA LEU A 370 -14.72 -17.86 -5.80
C LEU A 370 -15.39 -16.50 -6.07
N ALA A 371 -14.61 -15.44 -6.28
CA ALA A 371 -15.15 -14.13 -6.59
C ALA A 371 -15.96 -14.14 -7.90
N ARG A 372 -15.45 -14.82 -8.94
CA ARG A 372 -16.18 -14.98 -10.21
C ARG A 372 -17.50 -15.76 -10.02
N ALA A 373 -17.50 -16.82 -9.22
CA ALA A 373 -18.72 -17.58 -8.95
C ALA A 373 -19.77 -16.78 -8.17
N ILE A 374 -19.35 -15.99 -7.18
CA ILE A 374 -20.27 -15.21 -6.33
C ILE A 374 -20.77 -13.98 -7.06
N ALA A 375 -19.91 -13.23 -7.73
CA ALA A 375 -20.21 -11.88 -8.22
C ALA A 375 -20.02 -11.67 -9.73
N GLY A 376 -19.42 -12.62 -10.45
CA GLY A 376 -19.06 -12.45 -11.87
C GLY A 376 -18.10 -11.28 -12.04
N ASP A 377 -18.34 -10.48 -13.09
CA ASP A 377 -17.51 -9.30 -13.41
C ASP A 377 -17.86 -8.05 -12.57
N LYS A 378 -18.82 -8.15 -11.65
CA LYS A 378 -19.23 -7.01 -10.81
C LYS A 378 -18.21 -6.68 -9.73
N VAL A 379 -17.37 -7.64 -9.35
CA VAL A 379 -16.34 -7.51 -8.33
C VAL A 379 -14.99 -7.91 -8.90
N LYS A 380 -14.00 -7.05 -8.72
CA LYS A 380 -12.61 -7.34 -9.03
C LYS A 380 -11.89 -7.79 -7.76
N LEU A 381 -11.41 -9.03 -7.73
CA LEU A 381 -10.54 -9.53 -6.66
C LEU A 381 -9.09 -9.50 -7.13
N THR A 382 -8.22 -8.97 -6.29
CA THR A 382 -6.77 -8.91 -6.54
C THR A 382 -6.03 -9.40 -5.28
N VAL A 383 -5.07 -10.29 -5.46
CA VAL A 383 -4.20 -10.76 -4.36
C VAL A 383 -2.80 -10.20 -4.57
N LEU A 384 -2.28 -9.50 -3.58
CA LEU A 384 -0.90 -9.03 -3.53
C LEU A 384 -0.11 -9.94 -2.60
N LEU A 385 0.93 -10.57 -3.13
CA LEU A 385 1.80 -11.44 -2.34
C LEU A 385 3.01 -10.64 -1.84
N CYS A 386 3.25 -10.70 -0.53
CA CYS A 386 4.42 -10.12 0.11
C CYS A 386 5.48 -11.20 0.35
N GLN A 387 6.65 -11.01 -0.27
CA GLN A 387 7.79 -11.90 -0.07
C GLN A 387 8.41 -11.73 1.32
N LEU A 388 9.15 -12.77 1.73
CA LEU A 388 9.77 -12.85 3.04
C LEU A 388 10.74 -11.68 3.29
N VAL A 389 10.80 -11.27 4.55
CA VAL A 389 11.81 -10.36 5.09
C VAL A 389 12.88 -11.20 5.76
N LYS A 390 14.12 -11.00 5.36
CA LYS A 390 15.28 -11.58 6.01
C LYS A 390 15.92 -10.53 6.90
N LEU A 391 16.11 -10.86 8.16
CA LEU A 391 16.74 -9.97 9.14
C LEU A 391 18.24 -10.19 9.18
N PHE A 392 18.98 -9.08 9.21
CA PHE A 392 20.42 -9.06 9.36
C PHE A 392 20.81 -8.09 10.48
N ARG A 393 21.92 -8.40 11.14
CA ARG A 393 22.56 -7.52 12.11
C ARG A 393 24.05 -7.42 11.75
N GLU A 394 24.52 -6.23 11.37
CA GLU A 394 25.88 -6.00 10.88
C GLU A 394 26.29 -6.96 9.74
N GLY A 395 25.35 -7.25 8.84
CA GLY A 395 25.56 -8.16 7.71
C GLY A 395 25.37 -9.65 8.02
N GLU A 396 25.24 -10.05 9.29
CA GLU A 396 25.03 -11.43 9.70
C GLU A 396 23.53 -11.76 9.82
N PRO A 397 23.06 -12.93 9.30
CA PRO A 397 21.66 -13.31 9.38
C PRO A 397 21.20 -13.54 10.83
N VAL A 398 20.08 -12.92 11.22
CA VAL A 398 19.41 -13.20 12.48
C VAL A 398 18.62 -14.50 12.34
N ARG A 399 18.98 -15.54 13.11
CA ARG A 399 18.32 -16.83 13.08
C ARG A 399 16.97 -16.76 13.79
N MET A 400 15.91 -17.05 13.04
CA MET A 400 14.55 -17.20 13.56
C MET A 400 14.12 -18.66 13.49
N GLY A 401 13.56 -19.21 14.56
CA GLY A 401 13.07 -20.58 14.60
C GLY A 401 11.69 -20.68 15.25
N LYS A 402 10.65 -21.01 14.48
CA LYS A 402 9.28 -21.25 15.02
C LYS A 402 9.24 -22.36 16.08
N ARG A 403 10.14 -23.36 16.00
CA ARG A 403 10.21 -24.50 16.94
C ARG A 403 11.01 -24.22 18.21
N THR A 404 11.87 -23.20 18.22
CA THR A 404 12.72 -22.84 19.37
C THR A 404 12.14 -21.72 20.21
N GLY A 405 10.96 -21.16 19.82
CA GLY A 405 10.37 -19.99 20.50
C GLY A 405 11.11 -18.67 20.23
N ASN A 406 12.21 -18.68 19.49
CA ASN A 406 13.02 -17.52 19.19
C ASN A 406 12.56 -16.89 17.86
N PHE A 407 11.56 -16.06 17.89
CA PHE A 407 11.20 -15.18 16.77
C PHE A 407 11.30 -13.72 17.22
N VAL A 408 11.79 -12.88 16.33
CA VAL A 408 11.86 -11.43 16.58
C VAL A 408 10.45 -10.87 16.44
N THR A 409 9.95 -10.28 17.51
CA THR A 409 8.60 -9.67 17.52
C THR A 409 8.61 -8.36 16.74
N LEU A 410 7.43 -7.96 16.26
CA LEU A 410 7.25 -6.65 15.64
C LEU A 410 7.63 -5.51 16.59
N ARG A 411 7.27 -5.65 17.87
CA ARG A 411 7.58 -4.69 18.94
C ARG A 411 9.07 -4.48 19.10
N GLU A 412 9.86 -5.57 19.20
CA GLU A 412 11.32 -5.49 19.30
C GLU A 412 11.96 -4.77 18.12
N VAL A 413 11.47 -5.02 16.89
CA VAL A 413 11.96 -4.31 15.69
C VAL A 413 11.67 -2.81 15.77
N ILE A 414 10.45 -2.43 16.17
CA ILE A 414 10.06 -1.01 16.27
C ILE A 414 10.84 -0.31 17.38
N GLU A 415 11.04 -0.96 18.52
CA GLU A 415 11.80 -0.40 19.66
C GLU A 415 13.28 -0.19 19.31
N GLU A 416 13.87 -1.08 18.49
CA GLU A 416 15.28 -0.99 18.10
C GLU A 416 15.54 0.07 17.02
N VAL A 417 14.73 0.14 15.96
CA VAL A 417 15.05 0.98 14.79
C VAL A 417 14.06 2.15 14.59
N GLY A 418 12.99 2.18 15.34
CA GLY A 418 11.94 3.17 15.20
C GLY A 418 10.91 2.85 14.11
N ARG A 419 9.68 3.27 14.34
CA ARG A 419 8.53 3.03 13.46
C ARG A 419 8.75 3.50 12.03
N ASP A 420 9.27 4.72 11.86
CA ASP A 420 9.39 5.35 10.54
C ASP A 420 10.40 4.63 9.66
N ALA A 421 11.52 4.18 10.25
CA ALA A 421 12.52 3.37 9.56
C ALA A 421 11.91 2.02 9.12
N VAL A 422 11.17 1.35 9.99
CA VAL A 422 10.47 0.11 9.65
C VAL A 422 9.51 0.35 8.47
N ARG A 423 8.61 1.34 8.56
CA ARG A 423 7.61 1.61 7.53
C ARG A 423 8.24 1.95 6.19
N PHE A 424 9.21 2.84 6.17
CA PHE A 424 9.86 3.24 4.93
C PHE A 424 10.61 2.08 4.27
N MET A 425 11.42 1.36 5.05
CA MET A 425 12.25 0.26 4.52
C MET A 425 11.42 -0.92 4.02
N MET A 426 10.29 -1.25 4.67
CA MET A 426 9.39 -2.31 4.20
C MET A 426 8.75 -1.99 2.83
N LEU A 427 8.65 -0.69 2.48
CA LEU A 427 8.18 -0.22 1.17
C LEU A 427 9.31 0.03 0.17
N TYR A 428 10.56 0.18 0.62
CA TYR A 428 11.67 0.54 -0.27
C TYR A 428 12.12 -0.62 -1.18
N ARG A 429 11.21 -1.56 -1.42
CA ARG A 429 11.32 -2.65 -2.39
C ARG A 429 9.93 -3.16 -2.76
N LYS A 430 9.73 -3.52 -4.03
CA LYS A 430 8.45 -4.09 -4.48
C LYS A 430 8.07 -5.31 -3.64
N ASN A 431 6.79 -5.43 -3.28
CA ASN A 431 6.28 -6.45 -2.35
C ASN A 431 6.55 -7.90 -2.79
N ASP A 432 6.59 -8.17 -4.09
CA ASP A 432 6.85 -9.49 -4.68
C ASP A 432 8.35 -9.89 -4.76
N ALA A 433 9.25 -9.00 -4.34
CA ALA A 433 10.69 -9.26 -4.23
C ALA A 433 11.11 -9.48 -2.76
N PRO A 434 12.05 -10.39 -2.46
CA PRO A 434 12.59 -10.55 -1.11
C PRO A 434 13.22 -9.26 -0.59
N LEU A 435 13.14 -9.04 0.71
CA LEU A 435 13.68 -7.87 1.38
C LEU A 435 14.69 -8.30 2.44
N ASP A 436 15.92 -7.80 2.32
CA ASP A 436 16.94 -7.91 3.35
C ASP A 436 16.88 -6.65 4.25
N PHE A 437 16.59 -6.86 5.53
CA PHE A 437 16.44 -5.79 6.52
C PHE A 437 17.59 -5.88 7.53
N ASP A 438 18.57 -4.98 7.41
CA ASP A 438 19.74 -4.93 8.30
C ASP A 438 19.55 -3.80 9.33
N PHE A 439 19.49 -4.16 10.61
CA PHE A 439 19.28 -3.24 11.72
C PHE A 439 20.29 -2.09 11.76
N ALA A 440 21.56 -2.38 11.47
CA ALA A 440 22.61 -1.37 11.47
C ALA A 440 22.42 -0.36 10.33
N LYS A 441 22.09 -0.85 9.12
CA LYS A 441 21.91 0.01 7.95
C LYS A 441 20.68 0.92 8.04
N VAL A 442 19.59 0.44 8.64
CA VAL A 442 18.34 1.22 8.73
C VAL A 442 18.39 2.29 9.84
N THR A 443 19.36 2.23 10.74
CA THR A 443 19.60 3.24 11.79
C THR A 443 20.74 4.20 11.45
N GLU A 444 21.48 3.96 10.37
CA GLU A 444 22.60 4.79 9.95
C GLU A 444 22.14 6.20 9.56
N GLN A 445 22.84 7.23 10.09
CA GLN A 445 22.57 8.63 9.77
C GLN A 445 23.40 9.08 8.56
N SER A 446 23.13 8.49 7.39
CA SER A 446 23.85 8.76 6.16
C SER A 446 22.88 8.89 4.96
N LYS A 447 23.43 9.41 3.83
CA LYS A 447 22.67 9.46 2.57
C LYS A 447 22.31 8.08 2.02
N ASP A 448 23.00 7.03 2.46
CA ASP A 448 22.78 5.66 2.03
C ASP A 448 21.58 5.02 2.76
N ASN A 449 21.10 5.66 3.84
CA ASN A 449 19.85 5.32 4.50
C ASN A 449 18.69 6.17 3.92
N PRO A 450 17.81 5.59 3.10
CA PRO A 450 16.80 6.35 2.37
C PRO A 450 15.77 7.03 3.28
N VAL A 451 15.39 6.44 4.42
CA VAL A 451 14.46 7.09 5.33
C VAL A 451 15.08 8.33 5.99
N PHE A 452 16.32 8.18 6.47
CA PHE A 452 17.06 9.31 7.04
C PHE A 452 17.18 10.45 6.03
N TYR A 453 17.54 10.14 4.78
CA TYR A 453 17.74 11.10 3.72
C TYR A 453 16.48 11.89 3.38
N VAL A 454 15.33 11.22 3.32
CA VAL A 454 14.02 11.86 3.08
C VAL A 454 13.59 12.72 4.28
N GLN A 455 13.72 12.19 5.51
CA GLN A 455 13.38 12.94 6.72
C GLN A 455 14.29 14.15 6.92
N TYR A 456 15.57 14.03 6.58
CA TYR A 456 16.50 15.14 6.61
C TYR A 456 16.13 16.25 5.62
N ALA A 457 15.60 15.91 4.44
CA ALA A 457 15.05 16.91 3.51
C ALA A 457 13.87 17.68 4.13
N SER A 458 12.97 17.00 4.82
CA SER A 458 11.87 17.64 5.55
C SER A 458 12.38 18.60 6.62
N ALA A 459 13.26 18.15 7.51
CA ALA A 459 13.85 18.99 8.56
C ALA A 459 14.62 20.20 7.97
N ARG A 460 15.31 20.00 6.84
CA ARG A 460 16.04 21.07 6.13
C ARG A 460 15.08 22.11 5.57
N CYS A 461 13.93 21.75 5.01
CA CYS A 461 12.91 22.71 4.59
C CYS A 461 12.52 23.64 5.76
N HIS A 462 12.24 23.08 6.92
CA HIS A 462 11.91 23.88 8.11
C HIS A 462 13.08 24.74 8.61
N SER A 463 14.33 24.25 8.46
CA SER A 463 15.54 25.04 8.78
C SER A 463 15.67 26.27 7.89
N VAL A 464 15.34 26.17 6.59
CA VAL A 464 15.34 27.33 5.68
C VAL A 464 14.39 28.41 6.15
N PHE A 465 13.18 28.03 6.58
CA PHE A 465 12.20 28.98 7.11
C PHE A 465 12.67 29.63 8.40
N ARG A 466 13.27 28.91 9.34
CA ARG A 466 13.87 29.50 10.54
C ARG A 466 14.97 30.50 10.19
N GLN A 467 15.87 30.14 9.30
CA GLN A 467 16.94 31.03 8.83
C GLN A 467 16.37 32.28 8.16
N ALA A 468 15.34 32.16 7.34
CA ALA A 468 14.70 33.30 6.70
C ALA A 468 14.04 34.22 7.75
N SER A 469 13.34 33.66 8.75
CA SER A 469 12.76 34.44 9.86
C SER A 469 13.81 35.25 10.61
N GLU A 470 14.93 34.63 10.95
CA GLU A 470 16.03 35.30 11.67
C GLU A 470 16.67 36.42 10.82
N GLN A 471 16.93 36.16 9.53
CA GLN A 471 17.65 37.09 8.67
C GLN A 471 16.80 38.25 8.14
N LEU A 472 15.49 38.00 7.90
CA LEU A 472 14.59 39.05 7.39
C LEU A 472 13.78 39.73 8.48
N GLY A 473 13.79 39.22 9.71
CA GLY A 473 12.98 39.73 10.80
C GLY A 473 11.48 39.49 10.60
N GLU A 474 11.10 38.44 9.83
CA GLU A 474 9.73 38.06 9.55
C GLU A 474 9.35 36.81 10.36
N ALA A 475 8.33 36.92 11.23
CA ALA A 475 7.91 35.82 12.06
C ALA A 475 7.10 34.73 11.28
N ASN A 476 6.39 35.14 10.22
CA ASN A 476 5.54 34.27 9.43
C ASN A 476 5.61 34.58 7.94
N PHE A 477 5.57 33.54 7.11
CA PHE A 477 5.53 33.64 5.67
C PHE A 477 4.15 33.18 5.18
N ASP A 478 3.32 34.14 4.72
CA ASP A 478 1.99 33.83 4.19
C ASP A 478 2.10 33.15 2.81
N ARG A 479 1.35 32.07 2.61
CA ARG A 479 1.38 31.29 1.36
C ARG A 479 1.02 32.11 0.12
N ASN A 480 0.07 33.05 0.22
CA ASN A 480 -0.30 33.88 -0.91
C ASN A 480 0.83 34.84 -1.29
N SER A 481 1.54 35.38 -0.28
CA SER A 481 2.73 36.20 -0.50
C SER A 481 3.84 35.39 -1.18
N LEU A 482 4.09 34.14 -0.73
CA LEU A 482 5.08 33.27 -1.36
C LEU A 482 4.66 32.95 -2.81
N ALA A 483 3.39 32.62 -3.04
CA ALA A 483 2.85 32.28 -4.36
C ALA A 483 2.94 33.45 -5.35
N SER A 484 2.74 34.69 -4.89
CA SER A 484 2.85 35.89 -5.75
C SER A 484 4.27 36.17 -6.20
N ALA A 485 5.29 35.72 -5.46
CA ALA A 485 6.70 35.97 -5.75
C ALA A 485 7.31 34.97 -6.76
N VAL A 486 6.68 33.83 -7.02
CA VAL A 486 7.27 32.68 -7.77
C VAL A 486 7.73 33.01 -9.18
N THR A 487 7.22 34.10 -9.79
CA THR A 487 7.66 34.59 -11.10
C THR A 487 9.12 35.01 -11.14
N SER A 488 9.76 35.18 -9.98
CA SER A 488 11.19 35.49 -9.84
C SER A 488 12.10 34.27 -9.96
N LEU A 489 11.53 33.05 -9.99
CA LEU A 489 12.30 31.80 -10.17
C LEU A 489 12.63 31.59 -11.63
N THR A 490 13.91 31.68 -11.99
CA THR A 490 14.41 31.55 -13.37
C THR A 490 15.62 30.64 -13.49
N ASP A 491 16.23 30.23 -12.37
CA ASP A 491 17.35 29.27 -12.38
C ASP A 491 16.88 27.88 -12.80
N GLU A 492 17.64 27.24 -13.67
CA GLU A 492 17.29 25.89 -14.19
C GLU A 492 17.15 24.84 -13.10
N GLY A 493 17.88 24.95 -11.99
CA GLY A 493 17.72 24.02 -10.87
C GLY A 493 16.45 24.28 -10.06
N GLU A 494 15.99 25.54 -9.96
CA GLU A 494 14.70 25.91 -9.35
C GLU A 494 13.55 25.35 -10.20
N ILE A 495 13.60 25.57 -11.53
CA ILE A 495 12.62 25.02 -12.48
C ILE A 495 12.67 23.49 -12.49
N GLY A 496 13.87 22.89 -12.43
CA GLY A 496 14.04 21.44 -12.34
C GLY A 496 13.37 20.84 -11.10
N LEU A 497 13.43 21.53 -9.98
CA LEU A 497 12.75 21.09 -8.76
C LEU A 497 11.21 21.20 -8.89
N ILE A 498 10.69 22.24 -9.57
CA ILE A 498 9.25 22.37 -9.87
C ILE A 498 8.80 21.21 -10.79
N ARG A 499 9.61 20.86 -11.81
CA ARG A 499 9.34 19.69 -12.68
C ARG A 499 9.24 18.40 -11.88
N LYS A 500 10.16 18.20 -10.91
CA LYS A 500 10.12 17.02 -10.03
C LYS A 500 8.87 16.96 -9.17
N LEU A 501 8.44 18.09 -8.62
CA LEU A 501 7.17 18.21 -7.88
C LEU A 501 5.97 17.89 -8.77
N ALA A 502 5.98 18.31 -10.04
CA ALA A 502 4.88 18.11 -10.98
C ALA A 502 4.65 16.62 -11.39
N GLU A 503 5.61 15.73 -11.12
CA GLU A 503 5.46 14.29 -11.31
C GLU A 503 4.52 13.65 -10.26
N TYR A 504 4.37 14.27 -9.07
CA TYR A 504 3.68 13.67 -7.93
C TYR A 504 2.23 13.26 -8.20
N PRO A 505 1.36 14.08 -8.82
CA PRO A 505 -0.01 13.67 -9.09
C PRO A 505 -0.11 12.43 -10.00
N ARG A 506 0.71 12.36 -11.06
CA ARG A 506 0.78 11.19 -11.94
C ARG A 506 1.27 9.95 -11.19
N LEU A 507 2.27 10.12 -10.30
CA LEU A 507 2.77 9.04 -9.47
C LEU A 507 1.65 8.45 -8.60
N ILE A 508 0.89 9.31 -7.89
CA ILE A 508 -0.23 8.90 -7.04
C ILE A 508 -1.23 8.06 -7.84
N GLU A 509 -1.68 8.58 -9.00
CA GLU A 509 -2.65 7.87 -9.85
C GLU A 509 -2.10 6.53 -10.36
N SER A 510 -0.88 6.53 -10.92
CA SER A 510 -0.29 5.32 -11.48
C SER A 510 0.04 4.26 -10.41
N ALA A 511 0.50 4.68 -9.24
CA ALA A 511 0.78 3.79 -8.12
C ALA A 511 -0.51 3.16 -7.54
N ALA A 512 -1.58 3.95 -7.42
CA ALA A 512 -2.88 3.46 -6.97
C ALA A 512 -3.51 2.46 -7.96
N LEU A 513 -3.50 2.79 -9.26
CA LEU A 513 -4.03 1.91 -10.31
C LEU A 513 -3.25 0.60 -10.45
N ALA A 514 -1.93 0.66 -10.27
CA ALA A 514 -1.06 -0.52 -10.31
C ALA A 514 -1.01 -1.29 -8.98
N LEU A 515 -1.58 -0.76 -7.89
CA LEU A 515 -1.48 -1.29 -6.54
C LEU A 515 -0.02 -1.41 -6.05
N GLU A 516 0.81 -0.41 -6.35
CA GLU A 516 2.26 -0.40 -6.12
C GLU A 516 2.70 0.75 -5.18
N PRO A 517 2.41 0.68 -3.87
CA PRO A 517 2.73 1.76 -2.92
C PRO A 517 4.24 2.02 -2.77
N HIS A 518 5.11 1.05 -3.12
CA HIS A 518 6.56 1.20 -3.09
C HIS A 518 7.07 2.33 -4.00
N ARG A 519 6.35 2.65 -5.08
CA ARG A 519 6.72 3.76 -5.99
C ARG A 519 6.77 5.10 -5.26
N LEU A 520 5.94 5.27 -4.23
CA LEU A 520 5.92 6.49 -3.43
C LEU A 520 7.22 6.66 -2.62
N ALA A 521 7.73 5.58 -2.02
CA ALA A 521 8.99 5.62 -1.28
C ALA A 521 10.18 5.99 -2.18
N PHE A 522 10.24 5.45 -3.40
CA PHE A 522 11.26 5.82 -4.37
C PHE A 522 11.17 7.28 -4.80
N TYR A 523 9.96 7.75 -5.09
CA TYR A 523 9.77 9.15 -5.47
C TYR A 523 10.17 10.12 -4.36
N LEU A 524 9.85 9.82 -3.11
CA LEU A 524 10.25 10.66 -1.97
C LEU A 524 11.77 10.75 -1.83
N TYR A 525 12.47 9.65 -2.06
CA TYR A 525 13.93 9.63 -2.08
C TYR A 525 14.47 10.49 -3.23
N ASP A 526 13.92 10.38 -4.44
CA ASP A 526 14.32 11.15 -5.60
C ASP A 526 14.05 12.64 -5.40
N LEU A 527 12.90 13.02 -4.82
CA LEU A 527 12.56 14.40 -4.49
C LEU A 527 13.55 14.96 -3.45
N ALA A 528 13.84 14.19 -2.40
CA ALA A 528 14.83 14.59 -1.40
C ALA A 528 16.21 14.77 -2.02
N SER A 529 16.62 13.88 -2.93
CA SER A 529 17.89 13.98 -3.65
C SER A 529 17.97 15.24 -4.50
N SER A 530 16.91 15.55 -5.24
CA SER A 530 16.81 16.77 -6.06
C SER A 530 16.89 18.03 -5.19
N PHE A 531 16.20 18.05 -4.05
CA PHE A 531 16.23 19.16 -3.11
C PHE A 531 17.61 19.34 -2.46
N HIS A 532 18.25 18.27 -2.00
CA HIS A 532 19.60 18.33 -1.44
C HIS A 532 20.63 18.74 -2.49
N GLY A 533 20.48 18.28 -3.74
CA GLY A 533 21.33 18.71 -4.86
C GLY A 533 21.22 20.22 -5.10
N HIS A 534 20.01 20.76 -5.11
CA HIS A 534 19.80 22.21 -5.26
C HIS A 534 20.37 23.00 -4.07
N TRP A 535 20.17 22.51 -2.84
CA TRP A 535 20.79 23.08 -1.63
C TRP A 535 22.32 23.20 -1.77
N ASN A 536 22.98 22.14 -2.22
CA ASN A 536 24.44 22.13 -2.37
C ASN A 536 24.91 23.14 -3.39
N ARG A 537 24.15 23.39 -4.49
CA ARG A 537 24.48 24.51 -5.44
C ARG A 537 24.53 25.86 -4.73
N GLY A 538 23.65 26.11 -3.73
CA GLY A 538 23.68 27.34 -2.92
C GLY A 538 24.87 27.42 -1.95
N THR A 539 25.52 26.31 -1.65
CA THR A 539 26.78 26.27 -0.90
C THR A 539 27.95 26.72 -1.79
N ASP A 540 27.98 26.20 -3.02
CA ASP A 540 29.05 26.51 -4.00
C ASP A 540 28.88 27.91 -4.62
N ASN A 541 27.62 28.31 -4.85
CA ASN A 541 27.29 29.63 -5.40
C ASN A 541 26.32 30.39 -4.47
N PRO A 542 26.77 31.42 -3.76
CA PRO A 542 25.93 32.21 -2.86
C PRO A 542 24.68 32.82 -3.50
N ASP A 543 24.68 33.05 -4.83
CA ASP A 543 23.52 33.58 -5.54
C ASP A 543 22.34 32.58 -5.63
N LEU A 544 22.60 31.30 -5.44
CA LEU A 544 21.61 30.25 -5.43
C LEU A 544 21.11 29.88 -4.03
N ARG A 545 21.55 30.55 -2.96
CA ARG A 545 21.04 30.34 -1.60
C ARG A 545 19.57 30.68 -1.52
N PHE A 546 18.81 29.90 -0.76
CA PHE A 546 17.37 30.13 -0.57
C PHE A 546 17.06 31.48 0.06
N VAL A 547 17.89 31.95 0.99
CA VAL A 547 17.72 33.22 1.66
C VAL A 547 18.73 34.24 1.11
N LYS A 548 18.22 35.32 0.52
CA LYS A 548 18.97 36.48 0.00
C LYS A 548 18.46 37.71 0.72
N VAL A 549 19.20 38.18 1.74
CA VAL A 549 18.79 39.31 2.58
C VAL A 549 18.55 40.58 1.75
N ASN A 550 19.34 40.78 0.68
CA ASN A 550 19.26 41.94 -0.19
C ASN A 550 18.21 41.80 -1.33
N ASP A 551 17.57 40.64 -1.45
CA ASP A 551 16.51 40.38 -2.43
C ASP A 551 15.37 39.61 -1.78
N ARG A 552 14.47 40.37 -1.16
CA ARG A 552 13.32 39.83 -0.42
C ARG A 552 12.32 39.13 -1.33
N GLN A 553 12.12 39.64 -2.56
CA GLN A 553 11.19 39.03 -3.52
C GLN A 553 11.70 37.67 -3.98
N LEU A 554 12.98 37.55 -4.34
CA LEU A 554 13.57 36.27 -4.71
C LEU A 554 13.59 35.28 -3.52
N THR A 555 13.83 35.77 -2.30
CA THR A 555 13.77 34.97 -1.09
C THR A 555 12.35 34.41 -0.91
N HIS A 556 11.29 35.21 -1.02
CA HIS A 556 9.91 34.76 -0.93
C HIS A 556 9.59 33.73 -2.03
N ALA A 557 10.05 33.94 -3.25
CA ALA A 557 9.88 32.97 -4.36
C ALA A 557 10.51 31.60 -4.02
N ARG A 558 11.75 31.61 -3.51
CA ARG A 558 12.49 30.40 -3.09
C ARG A 558 11.87 29.74 -1.88
N LEU A 559 11.36 30.51 -0.91
CA LEU A 559 10.58 29.96 0.22
C LEU A 559 9.29 29.30 -0.27
N GLY A 560 8.63 29.85 -1.31
CA GLY A 560 7.50 29.18 -1.97
C GLY A 560 7.88 27.81 -2.52
N LEU A 561 9.02 27.70 -3.19
CA LEU A 561 9.53 26.42 -3.69
C LEU A 561 9.85 25.45 -2.54
N VAL A 562 10.50 25.91 -1.46
CA VAL A 562 10.78 25.10 -0.26
C VAL A 562 9.49 24.63 0.42
N GLN A 563 8.47 25.50 0.49
CA GLN A 563 7.15 25.14 1.03
C GLN A 563 6.49 24.03 0.21
N ALA A 564 6.58 24.12 -1.11
CA ALA A 564 6.05 23.09 -2.02
C ALA A 564 6.75 21.74 -1.82
N VAL A 565 8.08 21.72 -1.68
CA VAL A 565 8.84 20.51 -1.37
C VAL A 565 8.41 19.94 -0.02
N SER A 566 8.29 20.78 1.01
CA SER A 566 7.84 20.38 2.35
C SER A 566 6.43 19.77 2.33
N ASP A 567 5.50 20.37 1.58
CA ASP A 567 4.14 19.88 1.45
C ASP A 567 4.07 18.49 0.80
N VAL A 568 4.81 18.28 -0.29
CA VAL A 568 4.85 17.00 -1.00
C VAL A 568 5.56 15.92 -0.19
N LEU A 569 6.70 16.24 0.46
CA LEU A 569 7.37 15.30 1.38
C LEU A 569 6.44 14.90 2.52
N THR A 570 5.78 15.87 3.14
CA THR A 570 4.84 15.61 4.25
C THR A 570 3.65 14.76 3.79
N SER A 571 3.05 15.11 2.64
CA SER A 571 1.96 14.33 2.05
C SER A 571 2.38 12.89 1.79
N GLY A 572 3.49 12.68 1.10
CA GLY A 572 3.99 11.35 0.77
C GLY A 572 4.39 10.52 2.00
N LEU A 573 5.10 11.11 2.97
CA LEU A 573 5.45 10.45 4.23
C LEU A 573 4.19 10.06 5.02
N THR A 574 3.17 10.93 5.06
CA THR A 574 1.88 10.62 5.69
C THR A 574 1.21 9.41 5.03
N LEU A 575 1.19 9.33 3.70
CA LEU A 575 0.60 8.20 2.97
C LEU A 575 1.28 6.87 3.28
N ILE A 576 2.60 6.87 3.44
CA ILE A 576 3.32 5.66 3.88
C ILE A 576 3.30 5.46 5.40
N GLY A 577 2.67 6.37 6.16
CA GLY A 577 2.49 6.30 7.62
C GLY A 577 3.75 6.62 8.43
N ALA A 578 4.73 7.32 7.83
CA ALA A 578 5.93 7.83 8.49
C ALA A 578 5.79 9.32 8.82
N ALA A 579 6.55 9.79 9.80
CA ALA A 579 6.56 11.19 10.18
C ALA A 579 7.44 12.05 9.25
N ALA A 580 7.01 13.31 9.03
CA ALA A 580 7.81 14.36 8.41
C ALA A 580 8.37 15.25 9.52
N PRO A 581 9.61 15.04 10.00
CA PRO A 581 10.16 15.78 11.12
C PRO A 581 10.46 17.22 10.74
N THR A 582 10.24 18.13 11.68
CA THR A 582 10.60 19.55 11.55
C THR A 582 12.05 19.83 11.96
N GLU A 583 12.63 18.92 12.74
CA GLU A 583 14.02 18.94 13.20
C GLU A 583 14.55 17.50 13.29
N MET A 584 15.84 17.35 13.04
CA MET A 584 16.58 16.12 13.30
C MET A 584 17.73 16.45 14.24
N ARG A 585 17.82 15.70 15.34
CA ARG A 585 18.85 15.84 16.38
C ARG A 585 19.87 14.73 16.28
#